data_66b0511c95c3600596088e7b6f136f26
#
_entry.id   66b0511c95c3600596088e7b6f136f26
#
_cell.length_a   1.000
_cell.length_b   1.000
_cell.length_c   1.000
_cell.angle_alpha   90.00
_cell.angle_beta   90.00
_cell.angle_gamma   90.00
#
_symmetry.space_group_name_H-M   'P 1'
#
loop_
_entity.id
_entity.type
_entity.pdbx_description
1 polymer ?
#
loop_
_entity_poly.entity_id
_entity_poly.type
_entity_poly.pdbx_seq_one_letter_code
_entity_poly.pdbx_strand_id
1 'polypeptide(L)'
;MDIMMHTDMIEEAKASGHQIISIPENLKEKIKGRLDLSGKPIIDISQFTSNYNDSFSFEFVAIENLTDKEREVYNLTTDILNLVDGKPRIVKDIKISTTMRKDFFATSETFGVWEPSASSIIILRKMLNSVRDYAGVLIHEAIHAKSGLDDISRNFEHELTVAIGHVCEKALPKR
;
A
#
# COMPACT_ATOMS: atom_id res chain seq x y z
N MET A 1 -21.32 -11.94 5.93
CA MET A 1 -20.02 -11.58 5.31
C MET A 1 -20.32 -11.10 3.89
N ASP A 2 -20.08 -9.85 3.63
CA ASP A 2 -20.59 -9.17 2.44
C ASP A 2 -19.83 -9.61 1.20
N ILE A 3 -20.51 -10.26 0.26
CA ILE A 3 -19.94 -10.79 -1.00
C ILE A 3 -19.41 -9.64 -1.88
N MET A 4 -19.90 -8.43 -1.70
CA MET A 4 -19.45 -7.26 -2.46
C MET A 4 -18.00 -6.81 -2.17
N MET A 5 -17.49 -7.03 -0.96
CA MET A 5 -16.13 -6.60 -0.58
C MET A 5 -14.99 -7.43 -1.18
N HIS A 6 -15.29 -8.55 -1.87
CA HIS A 6 -14.26 -9.45 -2.36
C HIS A 6 -14.29 -9.65 -3.89
N THR A 7 -15.05 -8.83 -4.62
CA THR A 7 -15.23 -9.01 -6.06
C THR A 7 -13.90 -8.97 -6.81
N ASP A 8 -13.08 -7.98 -6.57
CA ASP A 8 -11.79 -7.81 -7.26
C ASP A 8 -10.80 -8.93 -6.95
N MET A 9 -10.80 -9.41 -5.70
CA MET A 9 -9.97 -10.53 -5.26
C MET A 9 -10.43 -11.84 -5.91
N ILE A 10 -11.74 -12.06 -6.02
CA ILE A 10 -12.32 -13.22 -6.70
C ILE A 10 -11.98 -13.20 -8.19
N GLU A 11 -12.04 -12.04 -8.82
CA GLU A 11 -11.68 -11.87 -10.23
C GLU A 11 -10.18 -12.13 -10.46
N GLU A 12 -9.31 -11.60 -9.60
CA GLU A 12 -7.87 -11.85 -9.68
C GLU A 12 -7.53 -13.33 -9.48
N ALA A 13 -8.18 -13.99 -8.49
CA ALA A 13 -7.98 -15.41 -8.27
C ALA A 13 -8.44 -16.25 -9.47
N LYS A 14 -9.56 -15.90 -10.11
CA LYS A 14 -10.02 -16.55 -11.36
C LYS A 14 -9.05 -16.30 -12.51
N ALA A 15 -8.57 -15.07 -12.68
CA ALA A 15 -7.58 -14.71 -13.70
C ALA A 15 -6.26 -15.48 -13.52
N SER A 16 -5.88 -15.76 -12.25
CA SER A 16 -4.74 -16.60 -11.87
C SER A 16 -5.00 -18.11 -12.00
N GLY A 17 -6.17 -18.52 -12.54
CA GLY A 17 -6.51 -19.92 -12.80
C GLY A 17 -7.06 -20.69 -11.60
N HIS A 18 -7.48 -20.00 -10.54
CA HIS A 18 -8.14 -20.64 -9.39
C HIS A 18 -9.63 -20.85 -9.62
N GLN A 19 -10.14 -22.00 -9.21
CA GLN A 19 -11.57 -22.25 -9.14
C GLN A 19 -12.10 -21.75 -7.79
N ILE A 20 -13.09 -20.88 -7.80
CA ILE A 20 -13.67 -20.30 -6.57
C ILE A 20 -14.92 -21.06 -6.18
N ILE A 21 -14.97 -21.55 -4.95
CA ILE A 21 -16.11 -22.27 -4.37
C ILE A 21 -16.47 -21.62 -3.05
N SER A 22 -17.73 -21.20 -2.92
CA SER A 22 -18.25 -20.74 -1.64
C SER A 22 -18.65 -21.94 -0.78
N ILE A 23 -18.15 -21.96 0.45
CA ILE A 23 -18.43 -23.05 1.39
C ILE A 23 -18.92 -22.48 2.74
N PRO A 24 -19.75 -23.25 3.47
CA PRO A 24 -20.11 -22.90 4.84
C PRO A 24 -18.88 -22.87 5.77
N GLU A 25 -18.88 -21.96 6.75
CA GLU A 25 -17.76 -21.76 7.68
C GLU A 25 -17.35 -23.05 8.42
N ASN A 26 -18.31 -23.88 8.80
CA ASN A 26 -18.06 -25.14 9.47
C ASN A 26 -17.29 -26.18 8.61
N LEU A 27 -17.21 -25.98 7.31
CA LEU A 27 -16.43 -26.83 6.39
C LEU A 27 -15.02 -26.29 6.16
N LYS A 28 -14.80 -25.00 6.36
CA LYS A 28 -13.51 -24.33 6.11
C LYS A 28 -12.36 -25.05 6.83
N GLU A 29 -12.50 -25.28 8.14
CA GLU A 29 -11.47 -25.96 8.93
C GLU A 29 -11.24 -27.43 8.53
N LYS A 30 -12.27 -28.10 7.99
CA LYS A 30 -12.19 -29.51 7.57
C LYS A 30 -11.41 -29.71 6.27
N ILE A 31 -11.41 -28.69 5.40
CA ILE A 31 -10.74 -28.77 4.09
C ILE A 31 -9.40 -28.02 4.06
N LYS A 32 -9.08 -27.26 5.09
CA LYS A 32 -7.82 -26.53 5.20
C LYS A 32 -6.62 -27.45 5.06
N GLY A 33 -5.71 -27.10 4.15
CA GLY A 33 -4.51 -27.90 3.88
C GLY A 33 -4.74 -29.20 3.11
N ARG A 34 -5.98 -29.47 2.65
CA ARG A 34 -6.25 -30.61 1.76
C ARG A 34 -5.94 -30.25 0.30
N LEU A 35 -5.78 -31.29 -0.52
CA LEU A 35 -5.60 -31.15 -1.95
C LEU A 35 -6.97 -31.27 -2.65
N ASP A 36 -7.11 -30.56 -3.75
CA ASP A 36 -8.23 -30.72 -4.68
C ASP A 36 -8.07 -31.99 -5.55
N LEU A 37 -9.02 -32.23 -6.45
CA LEU A 37 -8.98 -33.39 -7.35
C LEU A 37 -7.80 -33.36 -8.35
N SER A 38 -7.18 -32.22 -8.54
CA SER A 38 -5.99 -32.05 -9.40
C SER A 38 -4.67 -32.16 -8.63
N GLY A 39 -4.73 -32.36 -7.30
CA GLY A 39 -3.57 -32.43 -6.43
C GLY A 39 -3.03 -31.06 -6.00
N LYS A 40 -3.75 -29.96 -6.24
CA LYS A 40 -3.36 -28.64 -5.79
C LYS A 40 -3.88 -28.35 -4.38
N PRO A 41 -3.13 -27.62 -3.53
CA PRO A 41 -3.61 -27.22 -2.21
C PRO A 41 -4.89 -26.36 -2.31
N ILE A 42 -5.87 -26.71 -1.47
CA ILE A 42 -7.04 -25.85 -1.27
C ILE A 42 -6.61 -24.73 -0.35
N ILE A 43 -6.66 -23.50 -0.86
CA ILE A 43 -6.32 -22.29 -0.12
C ILE A 43 -7.56 -21.43 0.11
N ASP A 44 -7.61 -20.73 1.23
CA ASP A 44 -8.65 -19.74 1.47
C ASP A 44 -8.24 -18.38 0.89
N ILE A 45 -9.17 -17.43 0.93
CA ILE A 45 -8.98 -16.10 0.36
C ILE A 45 -7.83 -15.33 1.04
N SER A 46 -7.64 -15.54 2.35
CA SER A 46 -6.53 -14.90 3.08
C SER A 46 -5.18 -15.46 2.64
N GLN A 47 -5.09 -16.78 2.44
CA GLN A 47 -3.90 -17.42 1.92
C GLN A 47 -3.61 -16.99 0.47
N PHE A 48 -4.65 -16.85 -0.35
CA PHE A 48 -4.49 -16.34 -1.71
C PHE A 48 -3.92 -14.92 -1.69
N THR A 49 -4.46 -14.03 -0.86
CA THR A 49 -3.96 -12.64 -0.71
C THR A 49 -2.50 -12.60 -0.26
N SER A 50 -2.14 -13.43 0.74
CA SER A 50 -0.75 -13.52 1.17
C SER A 50 0.17 -13.97 0.05
N ASN A 51 -0.18 -15.05 -0.64
CA ASN A 51 0.60 -15.57 -1.78
C ASN A 51 0.75 -14.53 -2.91
N TYR A 52 -0.34 -13.80 -3.21
CA TYR A 52 -0.33 -12.73 -4.20
C TYR A 52 0.65 -11.61 -3.79
N ASN A 53 0.56 -11.15 -2.55
CA ASN A 53 1.43 -10.10 -2.03
C ASN A 53 2.91 -10.53 -2.03
N ASP A 54 3.18 -11.77 -1.62
CA ASP A 54 4.54 -12.32 -1.56
C ASP A 54 5.16 -12.53 -2.96
N SER A 55 4.34 -12.83 -3.96
CA SER A 55 4.76 -13.03 -5.35
C SER A 55 4.82 -11.74 -6.18
N PHE A 56 4.22 -10.64 -5.68
CA PHE A 56 4.17 -9.38 -6.43
C PHE A 56 5.55 -8.76 -6.57
N SER A 57 5.91 -8.40 -7.79
CA SER A 57 7.18 -7.75 -8.10
C SER A 57 6.95 -6.31 -8.54
N PHE A 58 7.54 -5.35 -7.82
CA PHE A 58 7.51 -3.95 -8.19
C PHE A 58 8.47 -3.67 -9.34
N GLU A 59 8.01 -2.92 -10.33
CA GLU A 59 8.85 -2.41 -11.42
C GLU A 59 9.41 -1.04 -11.05
N PHE A 60 10.58 -1.03 -10.42
CA PHE A 60 11.19 0.20 -9.94
C PHE A 60 11.73 1.07 -11.08
N VAL A 61 11.57 2.38 -10.92
CA VAL A 61 12.13 3.40 -11.79
C VAL A 61 13.34 4.03 -11.11
N ALA A 62 14.49 3.97 -11.75
CA ALA A 62 15.67 4.69 -11.29
C ALA A 62 15.43 6.21 -11.38
N ILE A 63 15.94 6.97 -10.40
CA ILE A 63 15.67 8.41 -10.30
C ILE A 63 16.17 9.17 -11.54
N GLU A 64 17.25 8.73 -12.14
CA GLU A 64 17.81 9.25 -13.39
C GLU A 64 16.88 9.04 -14.61
N ASN A 65 15.95 8.09 -14.54
CA ASN A 65 14.97 7.80 -15.58
C ASN A 65 13.64 8.53 -15.38
N LEU A 66 13.54 9.36 -14.34
CA LEU A 66 12.42 10.28 -14.18
C LEU A 66 12.55 11.44 -15.17
N THR A 67 11.42 11.92 -15.69
CA THR A 67 11.39 13.18 -16.44
C THR A 67 11.80 14.35 -15.54
N ASP A 68 12.19 15.49 -16.13
CA ASP A 68 12.59 16.66 -15.34
C ASP A 68 11.49 17.10 -14.39
N LYS A 69 10.24 17.12 -14.84
CA LYS A 69 9.08 17.48 -14.02
C LYS A 69 8.87 16.50 -12.86
N GLU A 70 8.97 15.19 -13.11
CA GLU A 70 8.85 14.16 -12.06
C GLU A 70 9.99 14.28 -11.04
N ARG A 71 11.18 14.57 -11.51
CA ARG A 71 12.37 14.76 -10.67
C ARG A 71 12.26 16.02 -9.81
N GLU A 72 11.70 17.11 -10.32
CA GLU A 72 11.40 18.31 -9.53
C GLU A 72 10.48 17.96 -8.35
N VAL A 73 9.41 17.21 -8.60
CA VAL A 73 8.49 16.77 -7.53
C VAL A 73 9.19 15.82 -6.55
N TYR A 74 9.93 14.82 -7.04
CA TYR A 74 10.66 13.86 -6.21
C TYR A 74 11.70 14.56 -5.31
N ASN A 75 12.39 15.58 -5.80
CA ASN A 75 13.40 16.33 -5.03
C ASN A 75 12.80 17.04 -3.80
N LEU A 76 11.48 17.28 -3.76
CA LEU A 76 10.79 17.84 -2.60
C LEU A 76 10.58 16.83 -1.46
N THR A 77 10.96 15.57 -1.64
CA THR A 77 10.77 14.49 -0.66
C THR A 77 11.20 14.88 0.75
N THR A 78 12.41 15.42 0.88
CA THR A 78 12.95 15.82 2.20
C THR A 78 12.17 17.00 2.78
N ASP A 79 11.83 17.98 1.97
CA ASP A 79 11.08 19.16 2.42
C ASP A 79 9.67 18.77 2.87
N ILE A 80 8.99 17.89 2.10
CA ILE A 80 7.66 17.38 2.47
C ILE A 80 7.72 16.63 3.80
N LEU A 81 8.68 15.71 3.96
CA LEU A 81 8.81 14.94 5.20
C LEU A 81 9.17 15.82 6.39
N ASN A 82 9.95 16.89 6.19
CA ASN A 82 10.28 17.85 7.24
C ASN A 82 9.04 18.61 7.75
N LEU A 83 7.96 18.69 6.96
CA LEU A 83 6.70 19.24 7.44
C LEU A 83 6.03 18.35 8.51
N VAL A 84 6.34 17.06 8.53
CA VAL A 84 5.77 16.05 9.46
C VAL A 84 6.84 15.42 10.36
N ASP A 85 7.78 16.22 10.85
CA ASP A 85 8.86 15.85 11.77
C ASP A 85 9.97 14.96 11.18
N GLY A 86 10.08 14.94 9.86
CA GLY A 86 11.19 14.30 9.14
C GLY A 86 10.89 12.86 8.71
N LYS A 87 11.87 12.28 8.02
CA LYS A 87 11.81 10.89 7.56
C LYS A 87 11.83 9.93 8.76
N PRO A 88 10.88 9.00 8.89
CA PRO A 88 10.93 7.99 9.94
C PRO A 88 12.25 7.19 9.91
N ARG A 89 12.86 6.95 11.07
CA ARG A 89 14.18 6.28 11.17
C ARG A 89 14.21 4.88 10.57
N ILE A 90 13.07 4.19 10.56
CA ILE A 90 12.92 2.85 10.01
C ILE A 90 12.91 2.86 8.46
N VAL A 91 12.56 3.99 7.82
CA VAL A 91 12.54 4.14 6.37
C VAL A 91 13.97 4.38 5.86
N LYS A 92 14.49 3.44 5.10
CA LYS A 92 15.78 3.57 4.41
C LYS A 92 15.62 4.32 3.09
N ASP A 93 14.72 3.85 2.26
CA ASP A 93 14.56 4.31 0.88
C ASP A 93 13.12 4.75 0.59
N ILE A 94 12.99 5.68 -0.36
CA ILE A 94 11.73 6.04 -1.00
C ILE A 94 11.91 5.72 -2.48
N LYS A 95 11.12 4.76 -2.98
CA LYS A 95 11.24 4.20 -4.32
C LYS A 95 10.03 4.56 -5.16
N ILE A 96 10.26 4.75 -6.45
CA ILE A 96 9.21 4.97 -7.43
C ILE A 96 9.02 3.68 -8.22
N SER A 97 7.75 3.26 -8.42
CA SER A 97 7.42 2.08 -9.21
C SER A 97 6.39 2.42 -10.29
N THR A 98 6.47 1.74 -11.44
CA THR A 98 5.44 1.82 -12.48
C THR A 98 4.25 0.92 -12.18
N THR A 99 4.45 -0.08 -11.33
CA THR A 99 3.41 -1.02 -10.88
C THR A 99 3.15 -0.88 -9.39
N MET A 100 1.93 -1.19 -8.96
CA MET A 100 1.55 -1.22 -7.55
C MET A 100 0.67 -2.43 -7.29
N ARG A 101 0.91 -3.14 -6.18
CA ARG A 101 0.06 -4.27 -5.80
C ARG A 101 -1.33 -3.75 -5.37
N LYS A 102 -2.34 -4.54 -5.71
CA LYS A 102 -3.71 -4.21 -5.34
C LYS A 102 -3.93 -4.45 -3.85
N ASP A 103 -4.58 -3.51 -3.20
CA ASP A 103 -5.22 -3.77 -1.92
C ASP A 103 -6.66 -4.22 -2.18
N PHE A 104 -6.93 -5.52 -1.99
CA PHE A 104 -8.25 -6.10 -2.24
C PHE A 104 -9.30 -5.70 -1.19
N PHE A 105 -8.91 -5.03 -0.14
CA PHE A 105 -9.81 -4.53 0.91
C PHE A 105 -10.09 -3.04 0.76
N ALA A 106 -9.33 -2.34 -0.06
CA ALA A 106 -9.56 -0.94 -0.36
C ALA A 106 -10.58 -0.77 -1.50
N THR A 107 -11.38 0.28 -1.42
CA THR A 107 -12.31 0.67 -2.50
C THR A 107 -11.65 1.55 -3.56
N SER A 108 -10.40 1.91 -3.37
CA SER A 108 -9.61 2.78 -4.25
C SER A 108 -8.32 2.12 -4.69
N GLU A 109 -7.77 2.60 -5.80
CA GLU A 109 -6.46 2.19 -6.27
C GLU A 109 -5.38 2.54 -5.24
N THR A 110 -4.44 1.62 -5.03
CA THR A 110 -3.28 1.84 -4.14
C THR A 110 -2.24 2.70 -4.85
N PHE A 111 -1.85 3.79 -4.25
CA PHE A 111 -0.88 4.75 -4.82
C PHE A 111 0.49 4.72 -4.15
N GLY A 112 0.57 4.17 -2.96
CA GLY A 112 1.79 3.97 -2.20
C GLY A 112 1.67 2.77 -1.29
N VAL A 113 2.80 2.34 -0.74
CA VAL A 113 2.86 1.31 0.30
C VAL A 113 4.11 1.48 1.14
N TRP A 114 3.97 1.39 2.46
CA TRP A 114 5.07 1.11 3.35
C TRP A 114 5.38 -0.39 3.32
N GLU A 115 6.59 -0.76 2.91
CA GLU A 115 7.04 -2.15 2.84
C GLU A 115 8.08 -2.41 3.95
N PRO A 116 7.64 -2.96 5.10
CA PRO A 116 8.52 -3.17 6.26
C PRO A 116 9.69 -4.09 5.97
N SER A 117 9.49 -5.15 5.18
CA SER A 117 10.52 -6.12 4.84
C SER A 117 11.69 -5.50 4.08
N ALA A 118 11.42 -4.50 3.24
CA ALA A 118 12.40 -3.75 2.48
C ALA A 118 12.81 -2.44 3.17
N SER A 119 12.19 -2.07 4.29
CA SER A 119 12.35 -0.76 4.96
C SER A 119 12.18 0.41 3.97
N SER A 120 11.26 0.29 3.04
CA SER A 120 11.08 1.24 1.94
C SER A 120 9.63 1.71 1.82
N ILE A 121 9.44 3.00 1.51
CA ILE A 121 8.19 3.53 1.01
C ILE A 121 8.23 3.42 -0.51
N ILE A 122 7.22 2.80 -1.11
CA ILE A 122 7.12 2.62 -2.56
C ILE A 122 5.93 3.45 -3.04
N ILE A 123 6.15 4.34 -4.00
CA ILE A 123 5.12 5.24 -4.52
C ILE A 123 4.95 5.02 -6.02
N LEU A 124 3.70 4.97 -6.47
CA LEU A 124 3.36 4.80 -7.88
C LEU A 124 3.78 6.04 -8.68
N ARG A 125 4.51 5.83 -9.80
CA ARG A 125 5.11 6.89 -10.62
C ARG A 125 4.14 8.03 -10.98
N LYS A 126 2.87 7.70 -11.25
CA LYS A 126 1.86 8.72 -11.60
C LYS A 126 1.63 9.76 -10.50
N MET A 127 2.00 9.48 -9.25
CA MET A 127 1.90 10.46 -8.16
C MET A 127 2.88 11.62 -8.31
N LEU A 128 3.95 11.43 -9.08
CA LEU A 128 4.88 12.52 -9.42
C LEU A 128 4.31 13.55 -10.42
N ASN A 129 3.07 13.37 -10.89
CA ASN A 129 2.42 14.37 -11.75
C ASN A 129 2.13 15.69 -11.03
N SER A 130 1.97 15.68 -9.71
CA SER A 130 1.77 16.87 -8.89
C SER A 130 2.39 16.74 -7.50
N VAL A 131 2.84 17.88 -6.95
CA VAL A 131 3.34 17.95 -5.57
C VAL A 131 2.25 17.52 -4.58
N ARG A 132 0.98 17.91 -4.82
CA ARG A 132 -0.14 17.56 -3.96
C ARG A 132 -0.31 16.04 -3.81
N ASP A 133 -0.35 15.34 -4.95
CA ASP A 133 -0.63 13.91 -4.96
C ASP A 133 0.55 13.12 -4.38
N TYR A 134 1.78 13.52 -4.76
CA TYR A 134 2.99 12.93 -4.21
C TYR A 134 3.12 13.14 -2.69
N ALA A 135 2.92 14.38 -2.22
CA ALA A 135 3.04 14.70 -0.80
C ALA A 135 1.97 13.97 0.03
N GLY A 136 0.74 13.88 -0.47
CA GLY A 136 -0.33 13.17 0.21
C GLY A 136 0.02 11.70 0.45
N VAL A 137 0.44 10.99 -0.60
CA VAL A 137 0.83 9.57 -0.49
C VAL A 137 2.09 9.42 0.37
N LEU A 138 3.12 10.24 0.16
CA LEU A 138 4.38 10.16 0.91
C LEU A 138 4.16 10.33 2.42
N ILE A 139 3.36 11.31 2.83
CA ILE A 139 3.06 11.55 4.26
C ILE A 139 2.26 10.39 4.83
N HIS A 140 1.25 9.87 4.09
CA HIS A 140 0.44 8.74 4.51
C HIS A 140 1.31 7.51 4.82
N GLU A 141 2.18 7.12 3.88
CA GLU A 141 3.07 5.97 4.05
C GLU A 141 4.14 6.20 5.13
N ALA A 142 4.59 7.44 5.30
CA ALA A 142 5.51 7.79 6.37
C ALA A 142 4.86 7.64 7.76
N ILE A 143 3.54 7.91 7.87
CA ILE A 143 2.80 7.70 9.12
C ILE A 143 2.64 6.21 9.39
N HIS A 144 2.34 5.37 8.39
CA HIS A 144 2.37 3.92 8.55
C HIS A 144 3.73 3.44 9.06
N ALA A 145 4.82 3.90 8.46
CA ALA A 145 6.16 3.54 8.87
C ALA A 145 6.49 3.97 10.31
N LYS A 146 6.00 5.14 10.74
CA LYS A 146 6.25 5.70 12.07
C LYS A 146 5.44 5.01 13.15
N SER A 147 4.16 4.76 12.87
CA SER A 147 3.18 4.31 13.86
C SER A 147 3.00 2.78 13.92
N GLY A 148 3.23 2.09 12.81
CA GLY A 148 2.92 0.67 12.65
C GLY A 148 1.41 0.36 12.67
N LEU A 149 0.57 1.37 12.45
CA LEU A 149 -0.88 1.26 12.50
C LEU A 149 -1.45 0.97 11.10
N ASP A 150 -2.60 0.29 11.06
CA ASP A 150 -3.35 0.01 9.84
C ASP A 150 -4.30 1.16 9.50
N ASP A 151 -4.65 1.32 8.21
CA ASP A 151 -5.51 2.36 7.65
C ASP A 151 -6.86 2.53 8.34
N ILE A 152 -7.50 1.43 8.75
CA ILE A 152 -8.86 1.41 9.29
C ILE A 152 -8.83 1.47 10.83
N SER A 153 -7.97 2.32 11.39
CA SER A 153 -7.92 2.49 12.84
C SER A 153 -8.08 3.96 13.23
N ARG A 154 -8.85 4.22 14.32
CA ARG A 154 -8.98 5.56 14.88
C ARG A 154 -7.63 6.17 15.29
N ASN A 155 -6.68 5.32 15.66
CA ASN A 155 -5.35 5.77 16.03
C ASN A 155 -4.59 6.29 14.79
N PHE A 156 -4.74 5.63 13.64
CA PHE A 156 -4.15 6.10 12.39
C PHE A 156 -4.78 7.42 11.93
N GLU A 157 -6.11 7.55 12.00
CA GLU A 157 -6.81 8.83 11.72
C GLU A 157 -6.31 9.96 12.64
N HIS A 158 -6.03 9.65 13.91
CA HIS A 158 -5.45 10.63 14.83
C HIS A 158 -4.04 11.06 14.39
N GLU A 159 -3.16 10.12 14.03
CA GLU A 159 -1.80 10.44 13.55
C GLU A 159 -1.84 11.28 12.27
N LEU A 160 -2.76 10.99 11.33
CA LEU A 160 -2.99 11.82 10.15
C LEU A 160 -3.43 13.24 10.53
N THR A 161 -4.33 13.36 11.49
CA THR A 161 -4.82 14.67 11.98
C THR A 161 -3.68 15.49 12.59
N VAL A 162 -2.82 14.85 13.39
CA VAL A 162 -1.62 15.49 13.95
C VAL A 162 -0.67 15.94 12.84
N ALA A 163 -0.43 15.09 11.83
CA ALA A 163 0.42 15.45 10.69
C ALA A 163 -0.11 16.65 9.91
N ILE A 164 -1.43 16.73 9.69
CA ILE A 164 -2.08 17.90 9.07
C ILE A 164 -1.81 19.17 9.90
N GLY A 165 -1.93 19.06 11.24
CA GLY A 165 -1.61 20.15 12.15
C GLY A 165 -0.16 20.65 12.00
N HIS A 166 0.81 19.74 11.94
CA HIS A 166 2.22 20.07 11.74
C HIS A 166 2.48 20.73 10.38
N VAL A 167 1.86 20.23 9.30
CA VAL A 167 1.96 20.85 7.97
C VAL A 167 1.45 22.29 8.02
N CYS A 168 0.26 22.52 8.62
CA CYS A 168 -0.31 23.86 8.76
C CYS A 168 0.56 24.79 9.60
N GLU A 169 1.08 24.32 10.74
CA GLU A 169 1.96 25.10 11.61
C GLU A 169 3.23 25.57 10.90
N LYS A 170 3.83 24.70 10.06
CA LYS A 170 5.07 25.00 9.35
C LYS A 170 4.86 25.79 8.07
N ALA A 171 3.70 25.60 7.40
CA ALA A 171 3.40 26.27 6.14
C ALA A 171 2.77 27.66 6.32
N LEU A 172 2.11 27.94 7.45
CA LEU A 172 1.47 29.24 7.70
C LEU A 172 2.47 30.25 8.30
N PRO A 173 2.35 31.54 7.94
CA PRO A 173 3.20 32.57 8.49
C PRO A 173 3.00 32.67 10.01
N LYS A 174 4.08 32.70 10.79
CA LYS A 174 4.02 32.99 12.22
C LYS A 174 3.51 34.43 12.41
N ARG A 175 2.39 34.56 13.08
CA ARG A 175 1.84 35.86 13.49
C ARG A 175 2.51 36.33 14.77
#